data_f65a8eee17885322848746329d920654
#
_entry.id   f65a8eee17885322848746329d920654
#
_cell.length_a   1.000
_cell.length_b   1.000
_cell.length_c   1.000
_cell.angle_alpha   90.00
_cell.angle_beta   90.00
_cell.angle_gamma   90.00
#
_symmetry.space_group_name_H-M   'P 1'
#
loop_
_entity.id
_entity.type
_entity.pdbx_description
1 polymer ?
#
loop_
_entity_poly.entity_id
_entity_poly.type
_entity_poly.pdbx_seq_one_letter_code
_entity_poly.pdbx_strand_id
1 'polypeptide(L)'
;MKKRGIGLGCAWYGTGYGNGFPDVSSAYVEIHDDGSATVLTGAVDVGQGSNSIYAQIVAEELGLQAQDICVYSADTDATPDSGTTAATRQTYNTGNAVL
;
A
#
# COMPACT_ATOMS: atom_id res chain seq x y z
N MET A 1 30.32 -30.26 -12.82
CA MET A 1 29.54 -29.77 -13.99
C MET A 1 28.27 -29.13 -13.47
N LYS A 2 27.99 -27.85 -13.81
CA LYS A 2 26.74 -27.16 -13.44
C LYS A 2 25.66 -27.53 -14.46
N LYS A 3 24.52 -28.02 -13.99
CA LYS A 3 23.32 -28.25 -14.82
C LYS A 3 22.33 -27.12 -14.60
N ARG A 4 21.69 -26.68 -15.67
CA ARG A 4 20.67 -25.62 -15.62
C ARG A 4 19.34 -26.18 -16.12
N GLY A 5 18.26 -25.74 -15.52
CA GLY A 5 16.89 -26.04 -15.93
C GLY A 5 16.04 -24.77 -15.88
N ILE A 6 14.98 -24.76 -16.66
CA ILE A 6 13.96 -23.69 -16.68
C ILE A 6 12.67 -24.32 -16.21
N GLY A 7 11.98 -23.64 -15.29
CA GLY A 7 10.67 -24.03 -14.80
C GLY A 7 9.71 -22.86 -14.86
N LEU A 8 8.42 -23.14 -15.00
CA LEU A 8 7.33 -22.17 -14.96
C LEU A 8 6.44 -22.45 -13.75
N GLY A 9 6.15 -21.41 -12.97
CA GLY A 9 5.17 -21.45 -11.90
C GLY A 9 4.08 -20.42 -12.16
N CYS A 10 2.83 -20.80 -11.98
CA CYS A 10 1.67 -19.93 -12.16
C CYS A 10 0.88 -19.83 -10.87
N ALA A 11 0.30 -18.65 -10.61
CA ALA A 11 -0.63 -18.43 -9.52
C ALA A 11 -1.87 -17.71 -10.03
N TRP A 12 -3.03 -18.08 -9.48
CA TRP A 12 -4.29 -17.36 -9.65
C TRP A 12 -4.81 -17.02 -8.27
N TYR A 13 -4.93 -15.74 -7.98
CA TYR A 13 -5.30 -15.27 -6.65
C TYR A 13 -6.28 -14.09 -6.75
N GLY A 14 -7.40 -14.18 -6.02
CA GLY A 14 -8.41 -13.12 -5.99
C GLY A 14 -7.95 -11.90 -5.19
N THR A 15 -8.54 -10.74 -5.48
CA THR A 15 -8.32 -9.50 -4.72
C THR A 15 -9.44 -9.33 -3.69
N GLY A 16 -9.06 -9.06 -2.43
CA GLY A 16 -9.98 -8.83 -1.32
C GLY A 16 -10.59 -10.11 -0.75
N TYR A 17 -11.48 -9.93 0.22
CA TYR A 17 -12.10 -11.05 0.94
C TYR A 17 -13.34 -11.63 0.24
N GLY A 18 -13.77 -11.05 -0.88
CA GLY A 18 -14.93 -11.48 -1.64
C GLY A 18 -16.25 -10.89 -1.17
N ASN A 19 -17.32 -11.26 -1.85
CA ASN A 19 -18.64 -10.70 -1.59
C ASN A 19 -19.17 -11.03 -0.19
N GLY A 20 -19.72 -10.01 0.48
CA GLY A 20 -20.37 -10.15 1.79
C GLY A 20 -19.45 -9.99 2.99
N PHE A 21 -18.16 -9.80 2.79
CA PHE A 21 -17.22 -9.44 3.87
C PHE A 21 -16.88 -7.96 3.81
N PRO A 22 -16.93 -7.23 4.95
CA PRO A 22 -16.43 -5.87 5.00
C PRO A 22 -14.92 -5.87 4.75
N ASP A 23 -14.49 -5.11 3.77
CA ASP A 23 -13.09 -5.01 3.35
C ASP A 23 -12.68 -3.55 3.34
N VAL A 24 -12.67 -2.96 4.54
CA VAL A 24 -12.41 -1.55 4.78
C VAL A 24 -10.92 -1.27 4.95
N SER A 25 -10.52 -0.06 4.62
CA SER A 25 -9.19 0.48 4.89
C SER A 25 -9.30 1.96 5.23
N SER A 26 -8.30 2.48 5.93
CA SER A 26 -8.19 3.90 6.23
C SER A 26 -6.75 4.37 6.14
N ALA A 27 -6.59 5.65 5.85
CA ALA A 27 -5.31 6.33 5.82
C ALA A 27 -5.51 7.80 6.21
N TYR A 28 -4.43 8.45 6.69
CA TYR A 28 -4.33 9.89 6.81
C TYR A 28 -3.29 10.40 5.83
N VAL A 29 -3.60 11.51 5.16
CA VAL A 29 -2.66 12.24 4.33
C VAL A 29 -2.53 13.64 4.90
N GLU A 30 -1.32 14.03 5.25
CA GLU A 30 -0.99 15.33 5.80
C GLU A 30 -0.08 16.08 4.82
N ILE A 31 -0.48 17.28 4.45
CA ILE A 31 0.28 18.18 3.57
C ILE A 31 0.99 19.20 4.44
N HIS A 32 2.28 19.38 4.21
CA HIS A 32 3.12 20.30 4.96
C HIS A 32 3.30 21.63 4.22
N ASP A 33 3.61 22.68 4.98
CA ASP A 33 3.80 24.03 4.45
C ASP A 33 4.96 24.15 3.43
N ASP A 34 5.91 23.20 3.47
CA ASP A 34 7.02 23.13 2.53
C ASP A 34 6.64 22.43 1.20
N GLY A 35 5.39 21.97 1.07
CA GLY A 35 4.88 21.30 -0.10
C GLY A 35 5.11 19.79 -0.13
N SER A 36 5.73 19.22 0.90
CA SER A 36 5.81 17.76 1.08
C SER A 36 4.52 17.19 1.67
N ALA A 37 4.36 15.87 1.63
CA ALA A 37 3.24 15.21 2.29
C ALA A 37 3.68 13.95 3.05
N THR A 38 2.88 13.62 4.08
CA THR A 38 3.04 12.38 4.86
C THR A 38 1.78 11.55 4.75
N VAL A 39 1.94 10.26 4.49
CA VAL A 39 0.89 9.25 4.50
C VAL A 39 1.06 8.38 5.72
N LEU A 40 -0.02 8.25 6.52
CA LEU A 40 -0.07 7.36 7.67
C LEU A 40 -1.09 6.25 7.39
N THR A 41 -0.64 5.00 7.42
CA THR A 41 -1.49 3.84 7.14
C THR A 41 -1.10 2.65 8.01
N GLY A 42 -2.08 1.88 8.48
CA GLY A 42 -1.85 0.64 9.21
C GLY A 42 -1.44 -0.54 8.31
N ALA A 43 -1.44 -0.34 6.99
CA ALA A 43 -1.08 -1.39 6.04
C ALA A 43 0.40 -1.77 6.16
N VAL A 44 0.69 -3.07 6.12
CA VAL A 44 2.05 -3.59 6.30
C VAL A 44 2.70 -3.87 4.95
N ASP A 45 3.92 -3.40 4.77
CA ASP A 45 4.77 -3.83 3.66
C ASP A 45 5.57 -5.06 4.12
N VAL A 46 5.27 -6.20 3.52
CA VAL A 46 5.95 -7.49 3.79
C VAL A 46 6.92 -7.85 2.67
N GLY A 47 7.37 -6.87 1.90
CA GLY A 47 8.26 -7.02 0.75
C GLY A 47 7.57 -6.85 -0.60
N GLN A 48 6.24 -6.55 -0.62
CA GLN A 48 5.50 -6.33 -1.87
C GLN A 48 5.59 -4.89 -2.39
N GLY A 49 6.23 -3.97 -1.65
CA GLY A 49 6.46 -2.59 -2.11
C GLY A 49 5.26 -1.66 -1.97
N SER A 50 4.32 -1.96 -1.07
CA SER A 50 3.09 -1.16 -0.90
C SER A 50 3.37 0.28 -0.47
N ASN A 51 4.37 0.53 0.38
CA ASN A 51 4.72 1.89 0.78
C ASN A 51 5.12 2.77 -0.42
N SER A 52 5.86 2.21 -1.37
CA SER A 52 6.20 2.92 -2.61
C SER A 52 4.97 3.19 -3.47
N ILE A 53 4.02 2.27 -3.51
CA ILE A 53 2.76 2.43 -4.25
C ILE A 53 1.92 3.56 -3.64
N TYR A 54 1.80 3.63 -2.31
CA TYR A 54 1.05 4.72 -1.65
C TYR A 54 1.69 6.08 -1.92
N ALA A 55 3.02 6.18 -1.86
CA ALA A 55 3.73 7.40 -2.20
C ALA A 55 3.45 7.84 -3.66
N GLN A 56 3.42 6.90 -4.60
CA GLN A 56 3.11 7.18 -6.00
C GLN A 56 1.67 7.65 -6.20
N ILE A 57 0.70 7.01 -5.55
CA ILE A 57 -0.72 7.39 -5.63
C ILE A 57 -0.91 8.81 -5.13
N VAL A 58 -0.41 9.13 -3.92
CA VAL A 58 -0.53 10.47 -3.33
C VAL A 58 0.21 11.52 -4.15
N ALA A 59 1.38 11.19 -4.66
CA ALA A 59 2.15 12.09 -5.51
C ALA A 59 1.41 12.45 -6.80
N GLU A 60 0.78 11.48 -7.45
CA GLU A 60 -0.03 11.69 -8.65
C GLU A 60 -1.23 12.61 -8.37
N GLU A 61 -1.97 12.35 -7.29
CA GLU A 61 -3.14 13.14 -6.92
C GLU A 61 -2.80 14.58 -6.52
N LEU A 62 -1.68 14.78 -5.82
CA LEU A 62 -1.27 16.10 -5.36
C LEU A 62 -0.38 16.86 -6.38
N GLY A 63 0.01 16.23 -7.48
CA GLY A 63 0.95 16.80 -8.45
C GLY A 63 2.37 16.96 -7.90
N LEU A 64 2.79 16.09 -6.99
CA LEU A 64 4.10 16.07 -6.34
C LEU A 64 5.01 14.99 -6.94
N GLN A 65 6.26 14.98 -6.51
CA GLN A 65 7.15 13.85 -6.80
C GLN A 65 7.04 12.81 -5.69
N ALA A 66 7.12 11.52 -6.01
CA ALA A 66 7.03 10.45 -5.01
C ALA A 66 8.10 10.55 -3.91
N GLN A 67 9.24 11.17 -4.20
CA GLN A 67 10.30 11.43 -3.23
C GLN A 67 9.94 12.49 -2.18
N ASP A 68 8.93 13.32 -2.46
CA ASP A 68 8.43 14.35 -1.54
C ASP A 68 7.34 13.79 -0.60
N ILE A 69 7.01 12.50 -0.75
CA ILE A 69 6.01 11.81 0.06
C ILE A 69 6.71 10.88 1.06
N CYS A 70 6.46 11.11 2.34
CA CYS A 70 6.89 10.21 3.42
C CYS A 70 5.75 9.25 3.77
N VAL A 71 6.03 7.95 3.84
CA VAL A 71 5.02 6.95 4.23
C VAL A 71 5.40 6.34 5.57
N TYR A 72 4.57 6.55 6.58
CA TYR A 72 4.61 5.85 7.85
C TYR A 72 3.58 4.73 7.86
N SER A 73 4.02 3.51 8.09
CA SER A 73 3.14 2.36 8.06
C SER A 73 3.33 1.45 9.27
N ALA A 74 2.25 0.74 9.62
CA ALA A 74 2.25 -0.33 10.62
C ALA A 74 2.73 0.09 12.02
N ASP A 75 2.42 1.30 12.44
CA ASP A 75 2.67 1.81 13.78
C ASP A 75 1.33 2.00 14.50
N THR A 76 1.06 1.18 15.52
CA THR A 76 -0.22 1.19 16.24
C THR A 76 -0.46 2.46 17.06
N ASP A 77 0.57 3.23 17.34
CA ASP A 77 0.45 4.50 18.07
C ASP A 77 0.20 5.69 17.14
N ALA A 78 0.67 5.61 15.89
CA ALA A 78 0.68 6.75 14.96
C ALA A 78 -0.23 6.55 13.74
N THR A 79 -0.56 5.32 13.38
CA THR A 79 -1.29 5.05 12.13
C THR A 79 -2.72 4.54 12.37
N PRO A 80 -3.68 4.86 11.47
CA PRO A 80 -5.03 4.34 11.56
C PRO A 80 -5.07 2.84 11.25
N ASP A 81 -6.14 2.17 11.67
CA ASP A 81 -6.40 0.79 11.28
C ASP A 81 -6.75 0.73 9.78
N SER A 82 -5.95 0.01 9.03
CA SER A 82 -6.16 -0.21 7.60
C SER A 82 -6.60 -1.65 7.28
N GLY A 83 -6.96 -2.40 8.30
CA GLY A 83 -7.31 -3.81 8.18
C GLY A 83 -6.10 -4.71 7.92
N THR A 84 -6.35 -5.97 7.70
CA THR A 84 -5.31 -6.98 7.52
C THR A 84 -4.61 -6.84 6.18
N THR A 85 -3.29 -6.93 6.17
CA THR A 85 -2.50 -7.05 4.94
C THR A 85 -2.55 -8.50 4.46
N ALA A 86 -3.54 -8.84 3.66
CA ALA A 86 -3.79 -10.17 3.13
C ALA A 86 -4.66 -10.11 1.86
N ALA A 87 -4.86 -11.25 1.20
CA ALA A 87 -5.78 -11.42 0.07
C ALA A 87 -5.59 -10.39 -1.06
N THR A 88 -4.37 -9.94 -1.29
CA THR A 88 -4.01 -9.00 -2.37
C THR A 88 -4.81 -7.68 -2.32
N ARG A 89 -5.26 -7.26 -1.13
CA ARG A 89 -6.19 -6.13 -0.98
C ARG A 89 -5.52 -4.76 -0.88
N GLN A 90 -4.21 -4.69 -0.59
CA GLN A 90 -3.60 -3.42 -0.16
C GLN A 90 -3.61 -2.34 -1.24
N THR A 91 -3.18 -2.63 -2.46
CA THR A 91 -3.19 -1.62 -3.53
C THR A 91 -4.61 -1.18 -3.86
N TYR A 92 -5.58 -2.08 -3.83
CA TYR A 92 -6.98 -1.74 -4.11
C TYR A 92 -7.64 -1.00 -2.94
N ASN A 93 -7.64 -1.58 -1.74
CA ASN A 93 -8.38 -1.02 -0.61
C ASN A 93 -7.64 0.16 0.03
N THR A 94 -6.40 -0.03 0.46
CA THR A 94 -5.63 1.06 1.07
C THR A 94 -5.22 2.09 0.02
N GLY A 95 -4.95 1.68 -1.22
CA GLY A 95 -4.72 2.59 -2.32
C GLY A 95 -5.90 3.54 -2.55
N ASN A 96 -7.15 3.05 -2.50
CA ASN A 96 -8.33 3.92 -2.54
C ASN A 96 -8.54 4.76 -1.27
N ALA A 97 -8.01 4.34 -0.14
CA ALA A 97 -8.10 5.12 1.09
C ALA A 97 -7.11 6.30 1.13
N VAL A 98 -5.98 6.22 0.44
CA VAL A 98 -4.99 7.30 0.33
C VAL A 98 -5.25 8.25 -0.86
N LEU A 99 -6.15 7.89 -1.76
CA LEU A 99 -6.64 8.66 -2.89
C LEU A 99 -7.61 9.75 -2.42
#